data_e77c3440754c008a05a05ef49eb209bf
#
_entry.id   e77c3440754c008a05a05ef49eb209bf
#
_cell.length_a   1.000
_cell.length_b   1.000
_cell.length_c   1.000
_cell.angle_alpha   90.00
_cell.angle_beta   90.00
_cell.angle_gamma   90.00
#
_symmetry.space_group_name_H-M   'P 1'
#
loop_
_entity.id
_entity.type
_entity.pdbx_description
1 polymer ?
#
loop_
_entity_poly.entity_id
_entity_poly.type
_entity_poly.pdbx_seq_one_letter_code
_entity_poly.pdbx_strand_id
1 'polypeptide(L)' 'MNNNQKDEFNLQIRKILKQFGVKAHNLVEKRFENNISDCEVSIKLEIDSKQIEEIKTTIKIK' A
#
# COMPACT_ATOMS: atom_id res chain seq x y z
N MET A 1 5.56 -22.30 -14.25
CA MET A 1 4.42 -21.46 -14.63
C MET A 1 4.56 -21.04 -16.08
N ASN A 2 3.53 -21.24 -16.90
CA ASN A 2 3.60 -20.82 -18.29
C ASN A 2 3.33 -19.32 -18.43
N ASN A 3 3.55 -18.77 -19.64
CA ASN A 3 3.39 -17.33 -19.85
C ASN A 3 1.99 -16.80 -19.56
N ASN A 4 0.95 -17.58 -19.91
CA ASN A 4 -0.44 -17.16 -19.67
C ASN A 4 -0.74 -17.06 -18.19
N GLN A 5 -0.28 -18.01 -17.40
CA GLN A 5 -0.49 -17.98 -15.95
C GLN A 5 0.26 -16.81 -15.31
N LYS A 6 1.46 -16.53 -15.77
CA LYS A 6 2.24 -15.42 -15.25
C LYS A 6 1.60 -14.09 -15.58
N ASP A 7 1.10 -13.92 -16.81
CA ASP A 7 0.45 -12.69 -17.22
C ASP A 7 -0.82 -12.44 -16.42
N GLU A 8 -1.63 -13.48 -16.20
CA GLU A 8 -2.84 -13.36 -15.41
C GLU A 8 -2.53 -13.02 -13.95
N PHE A 9 -1.51 -13.66 -13.40
CA PHE A 9 -1.05 -13.40 -12.04
C PHE A 9 -0.61 -11.94 -11.89
N ASN A 10 0.18 -11.44 -12.81
CA ASN A 10 0.65 -10.07 -12.78
C ASN A 10 -0.50 -9.07 -12.88
N LEU A 11 -1.51 -9.38 -13.69
CA LEU A 11 -2.67 -8.51 -13.82
C LEU A 11 -3.43 -8.43 -12.50
N GLN A 12 -3.60 -9.54 -11.82
CA GLN A 12 -4.29 -9.57 -10.53
C GLN A 12 -3.52 -8.80 -9.46
N ILE A 13 -2.20 -8.94 -9.44
CA ILE A 13 -1.36 -8.18 -8.51
C ILE A 13 -1.52 -6.68 -8.73
N ARG A 14 -1.48 -6.25 -9.98
CA ARG A 14 -1.62 -4.83 -10.32
C ARG A 14 -2.96 -4.27 -9.83
N LYS A 15 -4.03 -5.04 -9.98
CA LYS A 15 -5.35 -4.62 -9.50
C LYS A 15 -5.38 -4.44 -8.00
N ILE A 16 -4.80 -5.40 -7.27
CA ILE A 16 -4.77 -5.35 -5.81
C ILE A 16 -3.95 -4.15 -5.35
N LEU A 17 -2.78 -3.95 -5.92
CA LEU A 17 -1.92 -2.84 -5.55
C LEU A 17 -2.54 -1.49 -5.87
N LYS A 18 -3.22 -1.40 -7.01
CA LYS A 18 -3.92 -0.16 -7.38
C LYS A 18 -5.04 0.15 -6.40
N GLN A 19 -5.86 -0.84 -6.06
CA GLN A 19 -6.94 -0.66 -5.09
C GLN A 19 -6.39 -0.24 -3.73
N PHE A 20 -5.34 -0.91 -3.28
CA PHE A 20 -4.72 -0.59 -2.01
C PHE A 20 -4.15 0.83 -2.03
N GLY A 21 -3.45 1.17 -3.11
CA GLY A 21 -2.84 2.49 -3.24
C GLY A 21 -3.86 3.62 -3.15
N VAL A 22 -4.99 3.47 -3.84
CA VAL A 22 -6.05 4.48 -3.81
C VAL A 22 -6.64 4.60 -2.40
N LYS A 23 -6.95 3.48 -1.76
CA LYS A 23 -7.51 3.49 -0.41
C LYS A 23 -6.53 4.05 0.61
N ALA A 24 -5.28 3.63 0.52
CA ALA A 24 -4.25 4.09 1.44
C ALA A 24 -4.02 5.59 1.30
N HIS A 25 -3.95 6.07 0.06
CA HIS A 25 -3.78 7.49 -0.19
C HIS A 25 -4.91 8.31 0.45
N ASN A 26 -6.14 7.87 0.23
CA ASN A 26 -7.30 8.58 0.77
C ASN A 26 -7.32 8.60 2.31
N LEU A 27 -6.92 7.51 2.93
CA LEU A 27 -6.88 7.42 4.38
C LEU A 27 -5.81 8.33 4.98
N VAL A 28 -4.63 8.34 4.37
CA VAL A 28 -3.54 9.21 4.83
C VAL A 28 -3.92 10.68 4.63
N GLU A 29 -4.54 11.00 3.51
CA GLU A 29 -4.98 12.36 3.22
C GLU A 29 -6.03 12.84 4.21
N LYS A 30 -6.98 11.98 4.57
CA LYS A 30 -7.98 12.32 5.59
C LYS A 30 -7.34 12.59 6.95
N ARG A 31 -6.37 11.77 7.33
CA ARG A 31 -5.65 11.99 8.58
C ARG A 31 -4.96 13.36 8.55
N PHE A 32 -4.34 13.72 7.44
CA PHE A 32 -3.69 15.00 7.27
C PHE A 32 -4.67 16.17 7.34
N GLU A 33 -5.83 16.02 6.69
CA GLU A 33 -6.86 17.07 6.71
C GLU A 33 -7.41 17.32 8.11
N ASN A 34 -7.56 16.25 8.91
CA ASN A 34 -8.06 16.38 10.27
C ASN A 34 -7.03 16.96 11.24
N ASN A 35 -5.76 16.72 10.96
CA ASN A 35 -4.68 17.21 11.82
C ASN A 35 -3.45 17.46 10.96
N ILE A 36 -3.22 18.73 10.63
CA ILE A 36 -2.09 19.13 9.78
C ILE A 36 -0.81 19.09 10.61
N SER A 37 -0.19 17.95 10.64
CA SER A 37 1.04 17.69 11.37
C SER A 37 1.78 16.53 10.74
N ASP A 38 3.02 16.32 11.16
CA ASP A 38 3.80 15.17 10.71
C ASP A 38 3.03 13.88 10.96
N CYS A 39 3.16 12.96 10.03
CA CYS A 39 2.38 11.73 10.05
C CYS A 39 3.31 10.53 9.84
N GLU A 40 3.24 9.57 10.76
CA GLU A 40 3.97 8.32 10.59
C GLU A 40 3.09 7.32 9.87
N VAL A 41 3.62 6.76 8.79
CA VAL A 41 2.90 5.78 7.97
C VAL A 41 3.70 4.51 7.91
N SER A 42 3.06 3.38 8.18
CA SER A 42 3.67 2.08 7.97
C SER A 42 2.77 1.22 7.11
N ILE A 43 3.39 0.50 6.19
CA ILE A 43 2.69 -0.40 5.28
C ILE A 43 3.30 -1.78 5.44
N LYS A 44 2.46 -2.76 5.69
CA LYS A 44 2.89 -4.15 5.89
C LYS A 44 2.31 -5.01 4.78
N LEU A 45 3.15 -5.89 4.24
CA LEU A 45 2.71 -6.89 3.26
C LEU A 45 2.69 -8.26 3.91
N GLU A 46 1.55 -8.92 3.83
CA GLU A 46 1.42 -10.29 4.27
C GLU A 46 1.08 -11.16 3.06
N ILE A 47 1.74 -12.29 2.98
CA ILE A 47 1.47 -13.31 1.96
C ILE A 47 1.20 -14.60 2.69
N ASP A 48 0.02 -15.20 2.45
CA ASP A 48 -0.41 -16.43 3.12
C ASP A 48 -0.33 -16.32 4.64
N SER A 49 -0.78 -15.16 5.17
CA SER A 49 -0.82 -14.86 6.60
C SER A 49 0.55 -14.71 7.24
N LYS A 50 1.60 -14.57 6.45
CA LYS A 50 2.95 -14.30 6.96
C LYS A 50 3.39 -12.91 6.56
N GLN A 51 3.91 -12.16 7.52
CA GLN A 51 4.45 -10.84 7.23
C GLN A 51 5.80 -10.99 6.51
N ILE A 52 5.88 -10.46 5.29
CA ILE A 52 7.06 -10.56 4.45
C ILE A 52 7.84 -9.25 4.44
N GLU A 53 7.13 -8.13 4.44
CA GLU A 53 7.78 -6.83 4.29
C GLU A 53 7.04 -5.76 5.07
N GLU A 54 7.77 -4.76 5.52
CA GLU A 54 7.19 -3.58 6.18
C GLU A 54 7.97 -2.34 5.76
N ILE A 55 7.24 -1.31 5.37
CA ILE A 55 7.81 -0.01 5.06
C ILE A 55 7.29 1.00 6.08
N LYS A 56 8.20 1.63 6.80
CA LYS A 56 7.87 2.72 7.72
C LYS A 56 8.47 4.01 7.22
N THR A 57 7.69 5.06 7.26
CA THR A 57 8.17 6.38 6.89
C THR A 57 7.41 7.45 7.65
N THR A 58 8.04 8.61 7.80
CA THR A 58 7.38 9.77 8.39
C THR A 58 7.20 10.82 7.32
N ILE A 59 5.96 11.24 7.11
CA ILE A 59 5.66 12.35 6.20
C ILE A 59 5.81 13.62 6.99
N LYS A 60 6.79 14.43 6.61
CA LYS A 60 7.08 15.68 7.30
C LYS A 60 6.47 16.86 6.55
N ILE A 61 5.91 17.77 7.31
CA ILE A 61 5.28 18.97 6.78
C ILE A 61 6.24 20.13 7.03
N LYS A 62 6.48 20.91 5.99
CA LYS A 62 7.34 22.09 6.11
C LYS A 62 6.56 23.32 6.50
#